data_8c7e43532556330323592a90440253fc
#
_entry.id   8c7e43532556330323592a90440253fc
#
_cell.length_a   1.000
_cell.length_b   1.000
_cell.length_c   1.000
_cell.angle_alpha   90.00
_cell.angle_beta   90.00
_cell.angle_gamma   90.00
#
_symmetry.space_group_name_H-M   'P 1'
#
loop_
_entity.id
_entity.type
_entity.pdbx_description
1 polymer ?
#
loop_
_entity_poly.entity_id
_entity_poly.type
_entity_poly.pdbx_seq_one_letter_code
_entity_poly.pdbx_strand_id
1 'polypeptide(L)'
;MLAANMETAVNGLWDASPRVGERVAVVGLGVVGLLVAWLASRIPGTRVTVVDTNPQRKTVAHTLGLDFQTRCRQDDHDLVIHASGHPTGLETALALAGQEARIIEMSWYGEQPVPVSLGRAFHSRRLTIRSSQVGNLHPEQRPRWRHRDRMVLALELLRDDVLDCLISGETTFESLPEVMPALAGNRAGGTASDTLCHRIVYPDN
;
A
#
# COMPACT_ATOMS: atom_id res chain seq x y z
N MET A 1 2.65 15.67 -6.57
CA MET A 1 2.89 14.52 -7.44
C MET A 1 2.18 13.27 -6.93
N LEU A 2 2.34 12.86 -5.69
CA LEU A 2 1.74 11.64 -5.11
C LEU A 2 0.24 11.74 -4.76
N ALA A 3 -0.48 12.74 -5.23
CA ALA A 3 -1.87 13.03 -4.82
C ALA A 3 -2.83 11.83 -5.00
N ALA A 4 -2.84 11.21 -6.17
CA ALA A 4 -3.68 10.05 -6.44
C ALA A 4 -3.28 8.82 -5.59
N ASN A 5 -1.99 8.63 -5.34
CA ASN A 5 -1.49 7.54 -4.51
C ASN A 5 -1.89 7.74 -3.04
N MET A 6 -1.76 8.97 -2.53
CA MET A 6 -2.17 9.31 -1.17
C MET A 6 -3.70 9.23 -1.03
N GLU A 7 -4.46 9.68 -2.03
CA GLU A 7 -5.92 9.52 -2.05
C GLU A 7 -6.32 8.04 -1.98
N THR A 8 -5.62 7.17 -2.72
CA THR A 8 -5.82 5.72 -2.68
C THR A 8 -5.49 5.15 -1.30
N ALA A 9 -4.40 5.62 -0.68
CA ALA A 9 -4.00 5.19 0.66
C ALA A 9 -5.02 5.62 1.72
N VAL A 10 -5.52 6.85 1.66
CA VAL A 10 -6.59 7.34 2.56
C VAL A 10 -7.84 6.49 2.41
N ASN A 11 -8.27 6.19 1.16
CA ASN A 11 -9.44 5.36 0.92
C ASN A 11 -9.25 3.95 1.48
N GLY A 12 -8.09 3.33 1.22
CA GLY A 12 -7.75 2.01 1.75
C GLY A 12 -7.80 1.97 3.27
N LEU A 13 -7.33 3.04 3.92
CA LEU A 13 -7.37 3.13 5.38
C LEU A 13 -8.81 3.31 5.91
N TRP A 14 -9.66 4.09 5.21
CA TRP A 14 -11.08 4.18 5.55
C TRP A 14 -11.78 2.83 5.41
N ASP A 15 -11.51 2.08 4.33
CA ASP A 15 -12.06 0.74 4.13
C ASP A 15 -11.54 -0.27 5.16
N ALA A 16 -10.29 -0.10 5.61
CA ALA A 16 -9.68 -0.91 6.65
C ALA A 16 -10.21 -0.62 8.04
N SER A 17 -10.61 0.63 8.32
CA SER A 17 -11.10 1.09 9.62
C SER A 17 -10.22 0.61 10.78
N PRO A 18 -8.91 0.91 10.79
CA PRO A 18 -8.00 0.47 11.85
C PRO A 18 -8.38 1.10 13.19
N ARG A 19 -8.19 0.34 14.26
CA ARG A 19 -8.52 0.77 15.63
C ARG A 19 -7.25 1.06 16.42
N VAL A 20 -7.40 1.91 17.41
CA VAL A 20 -6.32 2.18 18.38
C VAL A 20 -5.80 0.87 18.97
N GLY A 21 -4.47 0.67 18.92
CA GLY A 21 -3.79 -0.48 19.52
C GLY A 21 -3.73 -1.74 18.64
N GLU A 22 -4.34 -1.77 17.47
CA GLU A 22 -4.31 -2.93 16.58
C GLU A 22 -2.90 -3.23 16.06
N ARG A 23 -2.62 -4.50 15.84
CA ARG A 23 -1.47 -5.01 15.09
C ARG A 23 -1.83 -5.04 13.62
N VAL A 24 -1.13 -4.24 12.84
CA VAL A 24 -1.39 -4.07 11.41
C VAL A 24 -0.22 -4.62 10.61
N ALA A 25 -0.48 -5.48 9.63
CA ALA A 25 0.51 -5.84 8.63
C ALA A 25 0.18 -5.19 7.29
N VAL A 26 1.20 -4.70 6.59
CA VAL A 26 1.06 -4.23 5.20
C VAL A 26 1.96 -5.07 4.31
N VAL A 27 1.37 -5.75 3.33
CA VAL A 27 2.06 -6.65 2.40
C VAL A 27 2.17 -5.98 1.03
N GLY A 28 3.39 -5.75 0.58
CA GLY A 28 3.72 -5.02 -0.64
C GLY A 28 4.02 -3.55 -0.38
N LEU A 29 5.29 -3.17 -0.58
CA LEU A 29 5.82 -1.83 -0.29
C LEU A 29 6.15 -1.06 -1.58
N GLY A 30 5.19 -1.03 -2.50
CA GLY A 30 5.11 0.02 -3.49
C GLY A 30 4.70 1.35 -2.86
N VAL A 31 4.57 2.41 -3.64
CA VAL A 31 4.19 3.75 -3.15
C VAL A 31 2.92 3.71 -2.30
N VAL A 32 1.87 3.03 -2.77
CA VAL A 32 0.58 2.96 -2.05
C VAL A 32 0.73 2.21 -0.74
N GLY A 33 1.41 1.05 -0.73
CA GLY A 33 1.62 0.27 0.49
C GLY A 33 2.42 1.04 1.56
N LEU A 34 3.47 1.78 1.15
CA LEU A 34 4.26 2.64 2.04
C LEU A 34 3.41 3.78 2.61
N LEU A 35 2.58 4.44 1.79
CA LEU A 35 1.69 5.50 2.25
C LEU A 35 0.62 4.98 3.22
N VAL A 36 0.03 3.82 2.95
CA VAL A 36 -0.93 3.18 3.86
C VAL A 36 -0.28 2.83 5.20
N ALA A 37 0.91 2.23 5.16
CA ALA A 37 1.65 1.86 6.37
C ALA A 37 2.02 3.10 7.19
N TRP A 38 2.49 4.16 6.51
CA TRP A 38 2.81 5.43 7.15
C TRP A 38 1.59 6.07 7.80
N LEU A 39 0.43 6.08 7.16
CA LEU A 39 -0.83 6.56 7.76
C LEU A 39 -1.26 5.69 8.95
N ALA A 40 -1.22 4.36 8.80
CA ALA A 40 -1.60 3.43 9.86
C ALA A 40 -0.71 3.59 11.11
N SER A 41 0.59 3.83 10.94
CA SER A 41 1.53 4.03 12.04
C SER A 41 1.28 5.29 12.88
N ARG A 42 0.49 6.24 12.36
CA ARG A 42 0.11 7.47 13.06
C ARG A 42 -1.16 7.33 13.89
N ILE A 43 -1.79 6.18 13.86
CA ILE A 43 -2.93 5.88 14.74
C ILE A 43 -2.37 5.45 16.11
N PRO A 44 -2.81 6.07 17.20
CA PRO A 44 -2.26 5.80 18.52
C PRO A 44 -2.23 4.33 18.89
N GLY A 45 -1.06 3.83 19.31
CA GLY A 45 -0.89 2.47 19.81
C GLY A 45 -0.89 1.37 18.77
N THR A 46 -1.11 1.67 17.47
CA THR A 46 -0.96 0.64 16.41
C THR A 46 0.49 0.17 16.32
N ARG A 47 0.66 -1.11 16.02
CA ARG A 47 1.96 -1.72 15.73
C ARG A 47 1.96 -2.15 14.29
N VAL A 48 2.67 -1.41 13.44
CA VAL A 48 2.67 -1.63 12.00
C VAL A 48 3.92 -2.39 11.58
N THR A 49 3.74 -3.60 11.06
CA THR A 49 4.79 -4.39 10.40
C THR A 49 4.60 -4.32 8.89
N VAL A 50 5.66 -4.03 8.17
CA VAL A 50 5.62 -3.97 6.70
C VAL A 50 6.43 -5.11 6.09
N VAL A 51 5.85 -5.76 5.07
CA VAL A 51 6.42 -6.96 4.45
C VAL A 51 6.56 -6.77 2.95
N ASP A 52 7.79 -6.92 2.46
CA ASP A 52 8.06 -6.92 1.02
C ASP A 52 9.21 -7.88 0.69
N THR A 53 9.11 -8.59 -0.43
CA THR A 53 10.16 -9.51 -0.89
C THR A 53 11.42 -8.79 -1.38
N ASN A 54 11.31 -7.52 -1.74
CA ASN A 54 12.44 -6.68 -2.15
C ASN A 54 13.14 -6.06 -0.92
N PRO A 55 14.36 -6.52 -0.56
CA PRO A 55 15.08 -6.01 0.60
C PRO A 55 15.47 -4.53 0.48
N GLN A 56 15.50 -3.96 -0.72
CA GLN A 56 15.85 -2.55 -0.94
C GLN A 56 14.76 -1.60 -0.42
N ARG A 57 13.52 -2.10 -0.22
CA ARG A 57 12.45 -1.35 0.44
C ARG A 57 12.74 -1.02 1.90
N LYS A 58 13.70 -1.71 2.51
CA LYS A 58 14.08 -1.52 3.91
C LYS A 58 14.47 -0.08 4.24
N THR A 59 15.29 0.54 3.39
CA THR A 59 15.78 1.91 3.66
C THR A 59 14.62 2.90 3.71
N VAL A 60 13.75 2.90 2.70
CA VAL A 60 12.61 3.82 2.66
C VAL A 60 11.59 3.52 3.78
N ALA A 61 11.36 2.26 4.10
CA ALA A 61 10.50 1.88 5.22
C ALA A 61 11.04 2.43 6.55
N HIS A 62 12.34 2.30 6.82
CA HIS A 62 12.96 2.86 8.02
C HIS A 62 12.91 4.39 8.06
N THR A 63 13.10 5.08 6.93
CA THR A 63 12.95 6.54 6.85
C THR A 63 11.52 6.96 7.27
N LEU A 64 10.51 6.16 6.92
CA LEU A 64 9.12 6.38 7.33
C LEU A 64 8.81 5.89 8.76
N GLY A 65 9.81 5.36 9.50
CA GLY A 65 9.64 4.85 10.86
C GLY A 65 8.92 3.51 10.95
N LEU A 66 8.96 2.69 9.88
CA LEU A 66 8.24 1.41 9.78
C LEU A 66 9.15 0.21 10.06
N ASP A 67 8.60 -0.83 10.72
CA ASP A 67 9.27 -2.10 10.97
C ASP A 67 9.22 -2.98 9.72
N PHE A 68 10.34 -3.10 9.02
CA PHE A 68 10.48 -3.83 7.76
C PHE A 68 10.92 -5.27 7.94
N GLN A 69 10.22 -6.17 7.27
CA GLN A 69 10.57 -7.58 7.20
C GLN A 69 10.47 -8.11 5.77
N THR A 70 11.43 -8.93 5.32
CA THR A 70 11.31 -9.65 4.04
C THR A 70 10.37 -10.84 4.15
N ARG A 71 10.22 -11.40 5.35
CA ARG A 71 9.27 -12.46 5.71
C ARG A 71 8.84 -12.21 7.15
N CYS A 72 7.58 -11.96 7.36
CA CYS A 72 7.01 -11.92 8.70
C CYS A 72 6.63 -13.33 9.15
N ARG A 73 7.03 -13.69 10.37
CA ARG A 73 6.67 -14.98 11.00
C ARG A 73 5.52 -14.85 11.98
N GLN A 74 5.16 -13.63 12.34
CA GLN A 74 4.05 -13.36 13.26
C GLN A 74 2.73 -13.48 12.49
N ASP A 75 1.88 -14.40 12.87
CA ASP A 75 0.60 -14.73 12.23
C ASP A 75 -0.60 -14.36 13.11
N ASP A 76 -0.54 -13.17 13.72
CA ASP A 76 -1.49 -12.75 14.75
C ASP A 76 -1.82 -11.24 14.62
N HIS A 77 -1.97 -10.79 13.34
CA HIS A 77 -2.36 -9.42 13.07
C HIS A 77 -3.88 -9.27 13.06
N ASP A 78 -4.38 -8.17 13.62
CA ASP A 78 -5.81 -7.84 13.68
C ASP A 78 -6.32 -7.32 12.33
N LEU A 79 -5.42 -6.69 11.58
CA LEU A 79 -5.66 -6.12 10.26
C LEU A 79 -4.47 -6.40 9.34
N VAL A 80 -4.74 -6.90 8.15
CA VAL A 80 -3.73 -7.04 7.10
C VAL A 80 -4.17 -6.27 5.86
N ILE A 81 -3.31 -5.41 5.34
CA ILE A 81 -3.56 -4.64 4.12
C ILE A 81 -2.65 -5.19 3.02
N HIS A 82 -3.23 -5.66 1.94
CA HIS A 82 -2.50 -6.21 0.81
C HIS A 82 -2.47 -5.22 -0.36
N ALA A 83 -1.27 -4.84 -0.76
CA ALA A 83 -1.01 -3.85 -1.82
C ALA A 83 0.13 -4.27 -2.77
N SER A 84 0.44 -5.58 -2.85
CA SER A 84 1.58 -6.05 -3.65
C SER A 84 1.27 -6.21 -5.14
N GLY A 85 0.01 -6.33 -5.52
CA GLY A 85 -0.39 -6.64 -6.89
C GLY A 85 -0.04 -8.06 -7.33
N HIS A 86 0.35 -8.95 -6.41
CA HIS A 86 0.79 -10.31 -6.72
C HIS A 86 0.01 -11.36 -5.93
N PRO A 87 -0.42 -12.48 -6.55
CA PRO A 87 -1.21 -13.53 -5.87
C PRO A 87 -0.54 -14.10 -4.62
N THR A 88 0.79 -14.31 -4.63
CA THR A 88 1.51 -14.81 -3.45
C THR A 88 1.52 -13.83 -2.28
N GLY A 89 1.35 -12.52 -2.55
CA GLY A 89 1.17 -11.51 -1.51
C GLY A 89 -0.17 -11.69 -0.79
N LEU A 90 -1.24 -12.04 -1.50
CA LEU A 90 -2.53 -12.35 -0.87
C LEU A 90 -2.45 -13.61 0.00
N GLU A 91 -1.75 -14.65 -0.44
CA GLU A 91 -1.48 -15.83 0.40
C GLU A 91 -0.70 -15.46 1.66
N THR A 92 0.31 -14.58 1.52
CA THR A 92 1.06 -14.04 2.67
C THR A 92 0.12 -13.28 3.61
N ALA A 93 -0.77 -12.44 3.08
CA ALA A 93 -1.74 -11.68 3.88
C ALA A 93 -2.67 -12.62 4.68
N LEU A 94 -3.16 -13.70 4.05
CA LEU A 94 -3.96 -14.72 4.74
C LEU A 94 -3.18 -15.43 5.85
N ALA A 95 -1.90 -15.71 5.64
CA ALA A 95 -1.06 -16.37 6.63
C ALA A 95 -0.76 -15.47 7.86
N LEU A 96 -0.65 -14.15 7.66
CA LEU A 96 -0.37 -13.17 8.71
C LEU A 96 -1.58 -12.81 9.56
N ALA A 97 -2.80 -13.06 9.06
CA ALA A 97 -4.04 -12.70 9.70
C ALA A 97 -4.32 -13.58 10.93
N GLY A 98 -4.55 -12.95 12.08
CA GLY A 98 -4.93 -13.61 13.34
C GLY A 98 -6.39 -14.04 13.37
N GLN A 99 -6.89 -14.39 14.56
CA GLN A 99 -8.29 -14.76 14.77
C GLN A 99 -9.22 -13.57 14.47
N GLU A 100 -10.29 -13.78 13.68
CA GLU A 100 -11.29 -12.76 13.32
C GLU A 100 -10.69 -11.54 12.55
N ALA A 101 -9.47 -11.68 12.02
CA ALA A 101 -8.79 -10.58 11.37
C ALA A 101 -9.45 -10.15 10.06
N ARG A 102 -9.25 -8.88 9.73
CA ARG A 102 -9.69 -8.27 8.47
C ARG A 102 -8.53 -8.18 7.50
N ILE A 103 -8.76 -8.59 6.25
CA ILE A 103 -7.81 -8.43 5.14
C ILE A 103 -8.41 -7.44 4.16
N ILE A 104 -7.69 -6.35 3.90
CA ILE A 104 -8.08 -5.36 2.89
C ILE A 104 -7.24 -5.56 1.65
N GLU A 105 -7.91 -5.95 0.58
CA GLU A 105 -7.30 -6.17 -0.72
C GLU A 105 -7.34 -4.88 -1.53
N MET A 106 -6.18 -4.28 -1.75
CA MET A 106 -6.01 -3.05 -2.53
C MET A 106 -5.39 -3.31 -3.89
N SER A 107 -4.93 -4.54 -4.15
CA SER A 107 -4.32 -4.89 -5.42
C SER A 107 -5.34 -4.98 -6.53
N TRP A 108 -4.95 -4.56 -7.71
CA TRP A 108 -5.72 -4.77 -8.92
C TRP A 108 -4.99 -5.75 -9.84
N TYR A 109 -5.62 -6.86 -10.11
CA TYR A 109 -5.06 -7.95 -10.93
C TYR A 109 -5.48 -7.91 -12.40
N GLY A 110 -6.21 -6.87 -12.81
CA GLY A 110 -6.81 -6.82 -14.13
C GLY A 110 -7.87 -7.91 -14.30
N GLU A 111 -7.78 -8.66 -15.38
CA GLU A 111 -8.69 -9.79 -15.69
C GLU A 111 -8.11 -11.16 -15.26
N GLN A 112 -6.99 -11.17 -14.56
CA GLN A 112 -6.34 -12.42 -14.17
C GLN A 112 -7.11 -13.11 -13.02
N PRO A 113 -7.42 -14.40 -13.12
CA PRO A 113 -7.94 -15.17 -12.01
C PRO A 113 -6.84 -15.32 -10.94
N VAL A 114 -7.18 -15.04 -9.69
CA VAL A 114 -6.29 -15.18 -8.55
C VAL A 114 -6.77 -16.32 -7.67
N PRO A 115 -5.99 -17.41 -7.50
CA PRO A 115 -6.35 -18.49 -6.59
C PRO A 115 -6.30 -17.99 -5.15
N VAL A 116 -7.32 -18.32 -4.35
CA VAL A 116 -7.43 -17.96 -2.94
C VAL A 116 -7.70 -19.22 -2.12
N SER A 117 -6.87 -19.46 -1.10
CA SER A 117 -7.05 -20.59 -0.19
C SER A 117 -8.13 -20.29 0.86
N LEU A 118 -9.42 -20.51 0.51
CA LEU A 118 -10.55 -20.29 1.43
C LEU A 118 -10.72 -21.38 2.50
N GLY A 119 -9.93 -22.44 2.45
CA GLY A 119 -9.75 -23.40 3.54
C GLY A 119 -8.73 -22.93 4.57
N ARG A 120 -8.22 -23.84 5.42
CA ARG A 120 -7.17 -23.54 6.41
C ARG A 120 -7.48 -22.31 7.26
N ALA A 121 -6.55 -21.36 7.33
CA ALA A 121 -6.65 -20.17 8.17
C ALA A 121 -7.89 -19.32 7.88
N PHE A 122 -8.25 -19.13 6.60
CA PHE A 122 -9.41 -18.33 6.25
C PHE A 122 -10.68 -18.82 6.96
N HIS A 123 -10.95 -20.13 6.88
CA HIS A 123 -12.14 -20.71 7.52
C HIS A 123 -11.96 -20.84 9.03
N SER A 124 -10.85 -21.43 9.49
CA SER A 124 -10.67 -21.75 10.92
C SER A 124 -10.51 -20.53 11.81
N ARG A 125 -9.96 -19.44 11.28
CA ARG A 125 -9.79 -18.15 11.99
C ARG A 125 -10.92 -17.16 11.72
N ARG A 126 -11.94 -17.54 10.93
CA ARG A 126 -13.08 -16.68 10.53
C ARG A 126 -12.65 -15.33 9.96
N LEU A 127 -11.72 -15.37 8.99
CA LEU A 127 -11.16 -14.18 8.37
C LEU A 127 -12.19 -13.50 7.45
N THR A 128 -12.06 -12.19 7.30
CA THR A 128 -12.81 -11.40 6.32
C THR A 128 -11.84 -10.85 5.27
N ILE A 129 -12.17 -11.00 3.98
CA ILE A 129 -11.48 -10.32 2.89
C ILE A 129 -12.44 -9.30 2.29
N ARG A 130 -11.97 -8.07 2.17
CA ARG A 130 -12.73 -6.97 1.58
C ARG A 130 -11.85 -6.24 0.56
N SER A 131 -12.39 -5.96 -0.62
CA SER A 131 -11.72 -5.11 -1.59
C SER A 131 -11.83 -3.63 -1.22
N SER A 132 -10.77 -2.87 -1.49
CA SER A 132 -10.76 -1.42 -1.45
C SER A 132 -10.54 -0.87 -2.84
N GLN A 133 -11.44 0.01 -3.29
CA GLN A 133 -11.39 0.61 -4.62
C GLN A 133 -11.64 2.12 -4.51
N VAL A 134 -10.63 2.90 -4.90
CA VAL A 134 -10.57 4.37 -4.69
C VAL A 134 -11.70 5.16 -5.35
N GLY A 135 -12.33 4.64 -6.39
CA GLY A 135 -13.49 5.27 -7.05
C GLY A 135 -14.74 5.31 -6.17
N ASN A 136 -14.75 4.56 -5.06
CA ASN A 136 -15.88 4.49 -4.13
C ASN A 136 -15.45 4.93 -2.72
N LEU A 137 -16.12 5.93 -2.18
CA LEU A 137 -15.94 6.30 -0.77
C LEU A 137 -16.51 5.20 0.13
N HIS A 138 -15.80 4.94 1.24
CA HIS A 138 -16.32 4.04 2.28
C HIS A 138 -17.75 4.43 2.70
N PRO A 139 -18.69 3.50 2.86
CA PRO A 139 -20.09 3.82 3.17
C PRO A 139 -20.28 4.73 4.39
N GLU A 140 -19.49 4.54 5.44
CA GLU A 140 -19.56 5.37 6.65
C GLU A 140 -19.02 6.78 6.46
N GLN A 141 -18.21 7.01 5.45
CA GLN A 141 -17.67 8.34 5.13
C GLN A 141 -18.59 9.15 4.20
N ARG A 142 -19.38 8.48 3.34
CA ARG A 142 -20.26 9.12 2.35
C ARG A 142 -21.19 10.21 2.90
N PRO A 143 -21.73 10.11 4.11
CA PRO A 143 -22.60 11.17 4.65
C PRO A 143 -21.90 12.51 4.86
N ARG A 144 -20.57 12.53 5.01
CA ARG A 144 -19.81 13.72 5.39
C ARG A 144 -18.70 14.08 4.40
N TRP A 145 -18.28 13.16 3.53
CA TRP A 145 -17.16 13.33 2.63
C TRP A 145 -17.56 13.16 1.17
N ARG A 146 -16.97 14.00 0.31
CA ARG A 146 -17.00 13.87 -1.15
C ARG A 146 -15.61 13.50 -1.66
N HIS A 147 -15.48 13.05 -2.89
CA HIS A 147 -14.18 12.76 -3.52
C HIS A 147 -13.22 13.98 -3.46
N ARG A 148 -13.76 15.18 -3.68
CA ARG A 148 -12.98 16.41 -3.57
C ARG A 148 -12.39 16.62 -2.17
N ASP A 149 -13.17 16.37 -1.12
CA ASP A 149 -12.74 16.56 0.27
C ASP A 149 -11.62 15.55 0.62
N ARG A 150 -11.74 14.31 0.14
CA ARG A 150 -10.68 13.30 0.27
C ARG A 150 -9.41 13.71 -0.47
N MET A 151 -9.52 14.29 -1.66
CA MET A 151 -8.35 14.80 -2.39
C MET A 151 -7.68 15.97 -1.64
N VAL A 152 -8.45 16.89 -1.07
CA VAL A 152 -7.91 17.96 -0.24
C VAL A 152 -7.14 17.39 0.94
N LEU A 153 -7.71 16.41 1.66
CA LEU A 153 -7.03 15.72 2.75
C LEU A 153 -5.73 15.05 2.26
N ALA A 154 -5.76 14.39 1.11
CA ALA A 154 -4.57 13.77 0.53
C ALA A 154 -3.46 14.79 0.27
N LEU A 155 -3.80 15.97 -0.25
CA LEU A 155 -2.85 17.06 -0.48
C LEU A 155 -2.30 17.66 0.83
N GLU A 156 -3.13 17.76 1.87
CA GLU A 156 -2.70 18.20 3.21
C GLU A 156 -1.70 17.21 3.83
N LEU A 157 -1.97 15.92 3.75
CA LEU A 157 -1.08 14.88 4.26
C LEU A 157 0.27 14.83 3.53
N LEU A 158 0.30 15.19 2.24
CA LEU A 158 1.53 15.26 1.44
C LEU A 158 2.44 16.46 1.77
N ARG A 159 2.08 17.30 2.74
CA ARG A 159 2.96 18.37 3.22
C ARG A 159 4.05 17.88 4.17
N ASP A 160 4.01 16.63 4.60
CA ASP A 160 5.06 16.04 5.43
C ASP A 160 6.26 15.69 4.55
N ASP A 161 7.35 16.43 4.71
CA ASP A 161 8.58 16.31 3.91
C ASP A 161 9.20 14.91 3.96
N VAL A 162 8.90 14.11 4.99
CA VAL A 162 9.37 12.73 5.07
C VAL A 162 8.94 11.90 3.87
N LEU A 163 7.82 12.25 3.23
CA LEU A 163 7.28 11.54 2.08
C LEU A 163 8.07 11.77 0.79
N ASP A 164 8.98 12.74 0.76
CA ASP A 164 9.87 12.95 -0.38
C ASP A 164 10.81 11.77 -0.62
N CYS A 165 11.07 10.94 0.40
CA CYS A 165 11.81 9.68 0.25
C CYS A 165 11.16 8.68 -0.72
N LEU A 166 9.88 8.87 -1.07
CA LEU A 166 9.17 8.05 -2.05
C LEU A 166 9.50 8.43 -3.51
N ILE A 167 10.09 9.61 -3.71
CA ILE A 167 10.53 10.06 -5.04
C ILE A 167 11.92 9.46 -5.28
N SER A 168 11.98 8.39 -6.05
CA SER A 168 13.18 7.57 -6.24
C SER A 168 13.92 7.87 -7.56
N GLY A 169 13.41 8.76 -8.36
CA GLY A 169 14.05 9.17 -9.62
C GLY A 169 13.38 10.38 -10.25
N GLU A 170 14.13 11.04 -11.12
CA GLU A 170 13.66 12.23 -11.81
C GLU A 170 14.24 12.29 -13.22
N THR A 171 13.46 12.75 -14.17
CA THR A 171 13.93 13.04 -15.53
C THR A 171 13.13 14.18 -16.15
N THR A 172 13.71 14.84 -17.15
CA THR A 172 12.97 15.85 -17.93
C THR A 172 11.96 15.17 -18.85
N PHE A 173 10.98 15.93 -19.31
CA PHE A 173 9.98 15.43 -20.25
C PHE A 173 10.63 14.98 -21.57
N GLU A 174 11.66 15.69 -22.04
CA GLU A 174 12.38 15.38 -23.27
C GLU A 174 13.09 14.03 -23.19
N SER A 175 13.66 13.69 -22.04
CA SER A 175 14.38 12.42 -21.81
C SER A 175 13.45 11.24 -21.44
N LEU A 176 12.15 11.48 -21.31
CA LEU A 176 11.18 10.45 -20.93
C LEU A 176 11.19 9.22 -21.86
N PRO A 177 11.29 9.35 -23.21
CA PRO A 177 11.35 8.20 -24.10
C PRO A 177 12.52 7.25 -23.81
N GLU A 178 13.64 7.76 -23.31
CA GLU A 178 14.85 6.98 -23.00
C GLU A 178 14.69 6.15 -21.73
N VAL A 179 13.98 6.68 -20.73
CA VAL A 179 13.80 6.02 -19.43
C VAL A 179 12.54 5.13 -19.37
N MET A 180 11.55 5.38 -20.23
CA MET A 180 10.29 4.61 -20.25
C MET A 180 10.48 3.10 -20.39
N PRO A 181 11.39 2.57 -21.26
CA PRO A 181 11.59 1.13 -21.35
C PRO A 181 12.06 0.51 -20.03
N ALA A 182 12.96 1.19 -19.30
CA ALA A 182 13.43 0.73 -17.98
C ALA A 182 12.31 0.77 -16.95
N LEU A 183 11.49 1.82 -16.93
CA LEU A 183 10.33 1.94 -16.03
C LEU A 183 9.23 0.91 -16.36
N ALA A 184 9.01 0.62 -17.66
CA ALA A 184 8.01 -0.34 -18.12
C ALA A 184 8.48 -1.80 -17.98
N GLY A 185 9.73 -2.11 -18.19
CA GLY A 185 10.31 -3.46 -18.09
C GLY A 185 10.13 -4.12 -16.73
N ASN A 186 9.94 -3.32 -15.72
CA ASN A 186 9.69 -3.76 -14.35
C ASN A 186 8.29 -4.38 -14.11
N ARG A 187 7.36 -4.26 -15.07
CA ARG A 187 6.02 -4.87 -15.00
C ARG A 187 5.92 -6.25 -15.62
N ALA A 188 6.90 -6.64 -16.46
CA ALA A 188 6.85 -7.88 -17.25
C ALA A 188 7.66 -9.07 -16.69
N GLY A 189 7.83 -9.16 -15.35
CA GLY A 189 8.47 -10.31 -14.71
C GLY A 189 10.01 -10.23 -14.62
N GLY A 190 10.60 -9.06 -14.88
CA GLY A 190 11.99 -8.75 -14.55
C GLY A 190 12.22 -8.56 -13.05
N THR A 191 13.48 -8.50 -12.63
CA THR A 191 13.87 -8.18 -11.24
C THR A 191 13.12 -6.92 -10.77
N ALA A 192 12.48 -7.01 -9.59
CA ALA A 192 11.70 -5.93 -9.03
C ALA A 192 12.48 -4.60 -9.08
N SER A 193 11.91 -3.62 -9.75
CA SER A 193 12.52 -2.28 -9.83
C SER A 193 12.60 -1.65 -8.46
N ASP A 194 13.71 -1.00 -8.20
CA ASP A 194 13.89 -0.18 -7.00
C ASP A 194 13.12 1.14 -7.10
N THR A 195 12.66 1.48 -8.29
CA THR A 195 11.88 2.69 -8.55
C THR A 195 10.53 2.63 -7.83
N LEU A 196 10.27 3.59 -6.96
CA LEU A 196 8.97 3.82 -6.32
C LEU A 196 8.16 4.83 -7.13
N CYS A 197 8.57 6.07 -7.11
CA CYS A 197 7.94 7.14 -7.88
C CYS A 197 9.01 7.86 -8.70
N HIS A 198 8.86 7.86 -10.03
CA HIS A 198 9.71 8.61 -10.94
C HIS A 198 9.02 9.91 -11.32
N ARG A 199 9.68 11.04 -11.05
CA ARG A 199 9.16 12.38 -11.34
C ARG A 199 9.56 12.83 -12.72
N ILE A 200 8.60 13.33 -13.49
CA ILE A 200 8.87 14.00 -14.75
C ILE A 200 8.84 15.50 -14.51
N VAL A 201 9.91 16.19 -14.86
CA VAL A 201 10.07 17.63 -14.69
C VAL A 201 9.85 18.31 -16.02
N TYR A 202 9.09 19.37 -16.01
CA TYR A 202 8.90 20.26 -17.16
C TYR A 202 9.79 21.49 -16.97
N PRO A 203 10.37 22.05 -18.06
CA PRO A 203 11.12 23.28 -17.94
C PRO A 203 10.22 24.40 -17.40
N ASP A 204 10.78 25.23 -16.52
CA ASP A 204 10.10 26.45 -16.09
C ASP A 204 9.91 27.36 -17.31
N ASN A 205 8.68 27.81 -17.53
CA ASN A 205 8.34 28.80 -18.56
C ASN A 205 8.69 30.20 -18.10
#